data_0d1ecfaed8dd3bfffb09cb88672325be
#
_entry.id   0d1ecfaed8dd3bfffb09cb88672325be
#
_cell.length_a   1.000
_cell.length_b   1.000
_cell.length_c   1.000
_cell.angle_alpha   90.00
_cell.angle_beta   90.00
_cell.angle_gamma   90.00
#
_symmetry.space_group_name_H-M   'P 1'
#
loop_
_entity.id
_entity.type
_entity.pdbx_description
1 polymer ?
#
loop_
_entity_poly.entity_id
_entity_poly.type
_entity_poly.pdbx_seq_one_letter_code
_entity_poly.pdbx_strand_id
1 'polypeptide(L)'
;MADHRVAGLVTMDAIRDADNTWVHPELAKAESLPKWGVRWLLVPSHPKPTHAVAVSAGSVARAVKSLEAHKEYLAALPGHPKPSEFIPEMLAGAGKAAGVDHALAVKAFDLRGRPAGAQ
;
A
#
# COMPACT_ATOMS: atom_id res chain seq x y z
N MET A 1 -6.41 14.25 -1.70
CA MET A 1 -7.08 14.73 -0.48
C MET A 1 -6.05 14.92 0.62
N ALA A 2 -6.25 15.95 1.51
CA ALA A 2 -5.29 16.28 2.57
C ALA A 2 -5.07 15.12 3.53
N ASP A 3 -6.14 14.44 3.93
CA ASP A 3 -6.14 13.33 4.88
C ASP A 3 -5.27 12.16 4.39
N HIS A 4 -5.38 11.78 3.13
CA HIS A 4 -4.57 10.71 2.55
C HIS A 4 -3.08 11.05 2.56
N ARG A 5 -2.74 12.32 2.28
CA ARG A 5 -1.35 12.78 2.34
C ARG A 5 -0.82 12.74 3.77
N VAL A 6 -1.60 13.22 4.74
CA VAL A 6 -1.23 13.19 6.16
C VAL A 6 -1.10 11.75 6.65
N ALA A 7 -2.06 10.87 6.33
CA ALA A 7 -1.98 9.45 6.69
C ALA A 7 -0.71 8.77 6.14
N GLY A 8 -0.32 9.09 4.89
CA GLY A 8 0.91 8.57 4.30
C GLY A 8 2.17 9.04 5.07
N LEU A 9 2.26 10.32 5.44
CA LEU A 9 3.37 10.85 6.21
C LEU A 9 3.43 10.24 7.61
N VAL A 10 2.30 10.19 8.32
CA VAL A 10 2.21 9.57 9.66
C VAL A 10 2.60 8.09 9.61
N THR A 11 2.23 7.36 8.55
CA THR A 11 2.64 5.97 8.37
C THR A 11 4.16 5.84 8.25
N MET A 12 4.81 6.74 7.52
CA MET A 12 6.27 6.75 7.38
C MET A 12 6.96 7.04 8.72
N ASP A 13 6.46 7.99 9.49
CA ASP A 13 6.99 8.32 10.82
C ASP A 13 6.78 7.15 11.78
N ALA A 14 5.59 6.57 11.84
CA ALA A 14 5.27 5.42 12.68
C ALA A 14 6.16 4.19 12.40
N ILE A 15 6.50 3.94 11.13
CA ILE A 15 7.43 2.88 10.74
C ILE A 15 8.83 3.11 11.34
N ARG A 16 9.29 4.36 11.36
CA ARG A 16 10.60 4.73 11.96
C ARG A 16 10.55 4.63 13.48
N ASP A 17 9.46 5.09 14.08
CA ASP A 17 9.27 5.06 15.52
C ASP A 17 9.16 3.63 16.07
N ALA A 18 8.51 2.73 15.35
CA ALA A 18 8.39 1.33 15.73
C ALA A 18 9.76 0.60 15.85
N ASP A 19 10.78 1.01 15.09
CA ASP A 19 12.15 0.47 15.18
C ASP A 19 13.06 1.28 16.12
N ASN A 20 12.49 2.23 16.86
CA ASN A 20 13.24 3.10 17.76
C ASN A 20 13.01 2.73 19.23
N THR A 21 14.04 2.26 19.91
CA THR A 21 13.96 1.85 21.33
C THR A 21 13.56 2.99 22.28
N TRP A 22 13.78 4.24 21.87
CA TRP A 22 13.63 5.39 22.76
C TRP A 22 12.31 6.14 22.62
N VAL A 23 11.55 5.92 21.54
CA VAL A 23 10.31 6.66 21.27
C VAL A 23 9.17 6.21 22.20
N HIS A 24 9.03 4.89 22.40
CA HIS A 24 8.00 4.28 23.25
C HIS A 24 8.60 3.22 24.18
N PRO A 25 9.52 3.60 25.12
CA PRO A 25 10.18 2.63 25.98
C PRO A 25 9.23 1.92 26.95
N GLU A 26 8.06 2.50 27.23
CA GLU A 26 7.01 1.90 28.04
C GLU A 26 6.41 0.64 27.42
N LEU A 27 6.28 0.58 26.09
CA LEU A 27 5.74 -0.61 25.40
C LEU A 27 6.65 -1.83 25.58
N ALA A 28 7.97 -1.64 25.50
CA ALA A 28 8.92 -2.70 25.73
C ALA A 28 8.93 -3.17 27.19
N LYS A 29 8.78 -2.25 28.15
CA LYS A 29 8.85 -2.53 29.58
C LYS A 29 7.55 -3.08 30.15
N ALA A 30 6.41 -2.45 29.82
CA ALA A 30 5.12 -2.79 30.42
C ALA A 30 4.42 -3.91 29.67
N GLU A 31 4.54 -3.98 28.33
CA GLU A 31 3.78 -4.88 27.49
C GLU A 31 4.65 -5.97 26.83
N SER A 32 5.96 -5.98 27.10
CA SER A 32 6.92 -6.93 26.49
C SER A 32 6.91 -6.89 24.96
N LEU A 33 6.61 -5.73 24.38
CA LEU A 33 6.61 -5.50 22.94
C LEU A 33 7.96 -4.92 22.51
N PRO A 34 8.87 -5.73 21.96
CA PRO A 34 10.16 -5.24 21.49
C PRO A 34 9.97 -4.34 20.26
N LYS A 35 10.93 -3.46 20.01
CA LYS A 35 10.96 -2.68 18.77
C LYS A 35 10.84 -3.59 17.55
N TRP A 36 10.18 -3.10 16.51
CA TRP A 36 9.92 -3.86 15.30
C TRP A 36 10.25 -3.06 14.04
N GLY A 37 11.16 -3.58 13.22
CA GLY A 37 11.61 -2.92 12.00
C GLY A 37 10.89 -3.45 10.76
N VAL A 38 10.19 -2.57 10.06
CA VAL A 38 9.63 -2.82 8.73
C VAL A 38 10.77 -2.90 7.72
N ARG A 39 10.75 -3.92 6.87
CA ARG A 39 11.70 -4.01 5.75
C ARG A 39 11.21 -3.26 4.52
N TRP A 40 9.97 -3.47 4.13
CA TRP A 40 9.42 -2.92 2.89
C TRP A 40 8.27 -1.98 3.18
N LEU A 41 8.35 -0.76 2.64
CA LEU A 41 7.22 0.13 2.51
C LEU A 41 6.79 0.16 1.05
N LEU A 42 5.55 -0.24 0.79
CA LEU A 42 4.95 -0.26 -0.54
C LEU A 42 3.89 0.84 -0.63
N VAL A 43 4.07 1.77 -1.57
CA VAL A 43 3.14 2.88 -1.80
C VAL A 43 2.44 2.66 -3.12
N PRO A 44 1.15 2.25 -3.12
CA PRO A 44 0.34 2.13 -4.34
C PRO A 44 0.00 3.52 -4.90
N SER A 45 -0.37 3.56 -6.17
CA SER A 45 -0.74 4.79 -6.89
C SER A 45 0.32 5.90 -6.86
N HIS A 46 1.57 5.54 -6.69
CA HIS A 46 2.69 6.49 -6.76
C HIS A 46 2.96 6.85 -8.23
N PRO A 47 3.21 8.15 -8.57
CA PRO A 47 3.41 8.59 -9.96
C PRO A 47 4.66 8.00 -10.64
N LYS A 48 5.60 7.47 -9.86
CA LYS A 48 6.83 6.80 -10.35
C LYS A 48 6.96 5.43 -9.67
N PRO A 49 6.14 4.44 -10.04
CA PRO A 49 6.24 3.10 -9.48
C PRO A 49 7.59 2.46 -9.86
N THR A 50 8.09 1.58 -9.00
CA THR A 50 9.33 0.84 -9.23
C THR A 50 9.11 -0.67 -9.36
N HIS A 51 7.96 -1.15 -8.87
CA HIS A 51 7.61 -2.57 -8.85
C HIS A 51 6.15 -2.74 -9.26
N ALA A 52 5.83 -3.93 -9.73
CA ALA A 52 4.47 -4.35 -9.99
C ALA A 52 4.24 -5.72 -9.33
N VAL A 53 3.12 -5.85 -8.64
CA VAL A 53 2.70 -7.11 -8.01
C VAL A 53 1.60 -7.71 -8.86
N ALA A 54 1.84 -8.88 -9.45
CA ALA A 54 0.83 -9.59 -10.25
C ALA A 54 -0.38 -9.94 -9.38
N VAL A 55 -1.58 -9.75 -9.93
CA VAL A 55 -2.87 -9.94 -9.23
C VAL A 55 -3.71 -10.94 -9.99
N SER A 56 -4.24 -11.96 -9.31
CA SER A 56 -5.11 -12.94 -9.94
C SER A 56 -6.50 -12.35 -10.25
N ALA A 57 -7.19 -12.92 -11.24
CA ALA A 57 -8.57 -12.54 -11.56
C ALA A 57 -9.50 -12.64 -10.35
N GLY A 58 -9.32 -13.65 -9.48
CA GLY A 58 -10.07 -13.77 -8.24
C GLY A 58 -9.81 -12.63 -7.23
N SER A 59 -8.60 -12.09 -7.21
CA SER A 59 -8.27 -10.92 -6.40
C SER A 59 -8.88 -9.64 -6.96
N VAL A 60 -8.88 -9.49 -8.30
CA VAL A 60 -9.60 -8.39 -8.98
C VAL A 60 -11.09 -8.40 -8.62
N ALA A 61 -11.74 -9.56 -8.71
CA ALA A 61 -13.16 -9.69 -8.35
C ALA A 61 -13.44 -9.36 -6.88
N ARG A 62 -12.53 -9.73 -5.96
CA ARG A 62 -12.66 -9.36 -4.54
C ARG A 62 -12.49 -7.86 -4.31
N ALA A 63 -11.57 -7.21 -5.01
CA ALA A 63 -11.37 -5.76 -4.93
C ALA A 63 -12.61 -4.99 -5.42
N VAL A 64 -13.22 -5.43 -6.52
CA VAL A 64 -14.50 -4.88 -7.02
C VAL A 64 -15.57 -4.98 -5.94
N LYS A 65 -15.83 -6.18 -5.40
CA LYS A 65 -16.81 -6.40 -4.33
C LYS A 65 -16.53 -5.56 -3.08
N SER A 66 -15.26 -5.39 -2.72
CA SER A 66 -14.87 -4.56 -1.59
C SER A 66 -15.28 -3.11 -1.79
N LEU A 67 -15.03 -2.52 -2.96
CA LEU A 67 -15.45 -1.14 -3.23
C LEU A 67 -16.97 -1.02 -3.37
N GLU A 68 -17.64 -1.98 -3.99
CA GLU A 68 -19.12 -2.03 -4.10
C GLU A 68 -19.82 -2.11 -2.73
N ALA A 69 -19.15 -2.66 -1.71
CA ALA A 69 -19.69 -2.70 -0.34
C ALA A 69 -19.79 -1.31 0.31
N HIS A 70 -19.02 -0.32 -0.18
CA HIS A 70 -19.05 1.06 0.32
C HIS A 70 -20.19 1.88 -0.30
N LYS A 71 -21.42 1.42 -0.12
CA LYS A 71 -22.63 1.95 -0.79
C LYS A 71 -22.85 3.43 -0.54
N GLU A 72 -22.77 3.87 0.72
CA GLU A 72 -22.96 5.28 1.10
C GLU A 72 -21.87 6.19 0.49
N TYR A 73 -20.63 5.71 0.47
CA TYR A 73 -19.54 6.42 -0.17
C TYR A 73 -19.77 6.60 -1.66
N LEU A 74 -20.15 5.54 -2.36
CA LEU A 74 -20.44 5.59 -3.80
C LEU A 74 -21.67 6.44 -4.12
N ALA A 75 -22.71 6.39 -3.29
CA ALA A 75 -23.90 7.23 -3.43
C ALA A 75 -23.58 8.74 -3.27
N ALA A 76 -22.63 9.08 -2.41
CA ALA A 76 -22.19 10.45 -2.22
C ALA A 76 -21.27 10.98 -3.35
N LEU A 77 -20.86 10.12 -4.29
CA LEU A 77 -19.95 10.45 -5.39
C LEU A 77 -20.57 10.11 -6.76
N PRO A 78 -21.58 10.85 -7.23
CA PRO A 78 -22.34 10.51 -8.45
C PRO A 78 -21.49 10.47 -9.74
N GLY A 79 -20.28 11.04 -9.73
CA GLY A 79 -19.32 10.98 -10.84
C GLY A 79 -18.26 9.87 -10.70
N HIS A 80 -18.33 9.03 -9.67
CA HIS A 80 -17.37 7.95 -9.51
C HIS A 80 -17.61 6.86 -10.57
N PRO A 81 -16.56 6.38 -11.26
CA PRO A 81 -16.70 5.26 -12.19
C PRO A 81 -17.20 4.01 -11.47
N LYS A 82 -17.90 3.14 -12.17
CA LYS A 82 -18.36 1.87 -11.56
C LYS A 82 -17.18 1.03 -11.12
N PRO A 83 -17.18 0.48 -9.89
CA PRO A 83 -16.09 -0.36 -9.40
C PRO A 83 -15.75 -1.54 -10.32
N SER A 84 -16.77 -2.15 -10.94
CA SER A 84 -16.64 -3.28 -11.88
C SER A 84 -15.94 -2.91 -13.21
N GLU A 85 -15.87 -1.65 -13.56
CA GLU A 85 -15.17 -1.14 -14.74
C GLU A 85 -13.79 -0.58 -14.34
N PHE A 86 -13.75 0.32 -13.36
CA PHE A 86 -12.58 1.06 -12.94
C PHE A 86 -11.44 0.17 -12.40
N ILE A 87 -11.75 -0.77 -11.50
CA ILE A 87 -10.72 -1.59 -10.84
C ILE A 87 -10.03 -2.54 -11.83
N PRO A 88 -10.76 -3.33 -12.66
CA PRO A 88 -10.12 -4.17 -13.66
C PRO A 88 -9.28 -3.37 -14.66
N GLU A 89 -9.79 -2.23 -15.16
CA GLU A 89 -9.08 -1.39 -16.12
C GLU A 89 -7.76 -0.84 -15.54
N MET A 90 -7.81 -0.30 -14.31
CA MET A 90 -6.63 0.21 -13.62
C MET A 90 -5.56 -0.87 -13.43
N LEU A 91 -5.96 -2.08 -13.00
CA LEU A 91 -5.04 -3.20 -12.77
C LEU A 91 -4.52 -3.81 -14.09
N ALA A 92 -5.34 -3.86 -15.14
CA ALA A 92 -4.91 -4.30 -16.46
C ALA A 92 -3.91 -3.32 -17.09
N GLY A 93 -4.09 -2.01 -16.89
CA GLY A 93 -3.13 -1.00 -17.33
C GLY A 93 -1.73 -1.20 -16.74
N ALA A 94 -1.64 -1.44 -15.43
CA ALA A 94 -0.38 -1.77 -14.76
C ALA A 94 0.14 -3.17 -15.17
N GLY A 95 -0.76 -4.13 -15.37
CA GLY A 95 -0.44 -5.47 -15.86
C GLY A 95 0.24 -5.45 -17.22
N LYS A 96 -0.29 -4.67 -18.16
CA LYS A 96 0.30 -4.49 -19.50
C LYS A 96 1.75 -4.01 -19.43
N ALA A 97 2.04 -3.04 -18.53
CA ALA A 97 3.39 -2.52 -18.35
C ALA A 97 4.34 -3.57 -17.72
N ALA A 98 3.80 -4.52 -16.95
CA ALA A 98 4.53 -5.56 -16.25
C ALA A 98 4.57 -6.92 -17.02
N GLY A 99 3.90 -7.03 -18.17
CA GLY A 99 3.84 -8.28 -18.96
C GLY A 99 2.93 -9.37 -18.34
N VAL A 100 1.90 -8.96 -17.59
CA VAL A 100 0.90 -9.86 -16.97
C VAL A 100 -0.51 -9.31 -17.18
N ASP A 101 -1.54 -10.14 -16.95
CA ASP A 101 -2.93 -9.72 -17.18
C ASP A 101 -3.33 -8.55 -16.26
N HIS A 102 -3.03 -8.66 -14.97
CA HIS A 102 -3.34 -7.62 -13.98
C HIS A 102 -2.18 -7.47 -12.98
N ALA A 103 -1.88 -6.24 -12.61
CA ALA A 103 -0.89 -5.94 -11.57
C ALA A 103 -1.28 -4.70 -10.75
N LEU A 104 -0.78 -4.65 -9.52
CA LEU A 104 -0.76 -3.43 -8.71
C LEU A 104 0.63 -2.80 -8.82
N ALA A 105 0.69 -1.61 -9.40
CA ALA A 105 1.92 -0.83 -9.47
C ALA A 105 2.19 -0.14 -8.13
N VAL A 106 3.40 -0.27 -7.61
CA VAL A 106 3.81 0.30 -6.33
C VAL A 106 5.19 0.95 -6.40
N LYS A 107 5.40 1.99 -5.63
CA LYS A 107 6.74 2.44 -5.26
C LYS A 107 7.18 1.66 -4.04
N ALA A 108 8.26 0.88 -4.18
CA ALA A 108 8.83 0.11 -3.08
C ALA A 108 10.05 0.82 -2.49
N PHE A 109 10.12 0.87 -1.16
CA PHE A 109 11.26 1.36 -0.40
C PHE A 109 11.78 0.23 0.48
N ASP A 110 13.06 -0.16 0.30
CA ASP A 110 13.75 -1.08 1.21
C ASP A 110 14.33 -0.26 2.38
N LEU A 111 13.69 -0.36 3.54
CA LEU A 111 14.03 0.45 4.71
C LEU A 111 15.21 -0.10 5.51
N ARG A 112 15.62 -1.35 5.26
CA ARG A 112 16.79 -1.93 5.93
C ARG A 112 18.09 -1.76 5.14
N GLY A 113 17.98 -1.33 3.88
CA GLY A 113 19.11 -1.23 2.96
C GLY A 113 19.72 -2.60 2.63
N ARG A 114 20.31 -2.78 1.45
CA ARG A 114 21.25 -3.88 1.24
C ARG A 114 22.57 -3.48 1.94
N PRO A 115 23.18 -4.34 2.76
CA PRO A 115 24.53 -4.08 3.20
C PRO A 115 25.43 -3.85 1.98
N ALA A 116 26.22 -2.80 1.99
CA ALA A 116 27.19 -2.51 0.92
C ALA A 116 28.07 -3.76 0.74
N GLY A 117 27.96 -4.44 -0.42
CA GLY A 117 28.75 -5.62 -0.72
C GLY A 117 28.00 -6.95 -0.89
N ALA A 118 26.69 -7.02 -0.76
CA ALA A 118 25.91 -8.21 -1.16
C ALA A 118 25.64 -8.15 -2.67
N GLN A 119 26.53 -8.74 -3.49
CA GLN A 119 26.29 -9.11 -4.89
C GLN A 119 25.52 -10.42 -4.96
#